data_9f99b7802dae717fe71d7c63f30315df
#
_entry.id   9f99b7802dae717fe71d7c63f30315df
#
_cell.length_a   1.000
_cell.length_b   1.000
_cell.length_c   1.000
_cell.angle_alpha   90.00
_cell.angle_beta   90.00
_cell.angle_gamma   90.00
#
_symmetry.space_group_name_H-M   'P 1'
#
loop_
_entity.id
_entity.type
_entity.pdbx_description
1 polymer ?
#
loop_
_entity_poly.entity_id
_entity_poly.type
_entity_poly.pdbx_seq_one_letter_code
_entity_poly.pdbx_strand_id
1 'polypeptide(L)'
;MDAAAREMKSDEAYKEQFIQDYLFASGVADGALKAATKENDKKLLKVAKDNIDAFFINSGVATCDNLQAIYAPKVEQNKTNLDYLKQVISVMQMLNCTEQEAYFAASEAAHAIEPTAETAVGCGYMYYKKGDMDKCIDYFDQAINLEQDQLKKADYAYKTAAILFSKKQLSKAKQYALKAISLDGNNGKPYILIANMYASSPNWSDEAALNKCTYFAVIDKLQKAKSVDPSVAEEANKLISTYAAHTPKDADLFFLSLKKGDSVTIGGWIGETTTIR
;
A
#
# COMPACT_ATOMS: atom_id res chain seq x y z
N MET A 1 -9.29 -17.73 -31.14
CA MET A 1 -8.94 -17.32 -29.77
C MET A 1 -9.52 -18.23 -28.69
N ASP A 2 -10.81 -18.56 -28.69
CA ASP A 2 -11.40 -19.43 -27.64
C ASP A 2 -10.89 -20.88 -27.61
N ALA A 3 -10.51 -21.47 -28.77
CA ALA A 3 -9.91 -22.80 -28.79
C ALA A 3 -8.53 -22.85 -28.19
N ALA A 4 -7.67 -21.88 -28.49
CA ALA A 4 -6.35 -21.75 -27.92
C ALA A 4 -6.41 -21.55 -26.39
N ALA A 5 -7.37 -20.74 -25.89
CA ALA A 5 -7.58 -20.54 -24.46
C ALA A 5 -8.04 -21.79 -23.71
N ARG A 6 -8.71 -22.74 -24.39
CA ARG A 6 -9.13 -24.02 -23.78
C ARG A 6 -7.98 -25.05 -23.71
N GLU A 7 -7.13 -25.09 -24.72
CA GLU A 7 -5.92 -25.93 -24.71
C GLU A 7 -4.87 -25.42 -23.74
N MET A 8 -4.75 -24.10 -23.57
CA MET A 8 -3.82 -23.48 -22.61
C MET A 8 -4.03 -23.89 -21.15
N LYS A 9 -5.24 -24.29 -20.76
CA LYS A 9 -5.51 -24.64 -19.35
C LYS A 9 -4.83 -25.92 -18.87
N SER A 10 -4.34 -26.76 -19.77
CA SER A 10 -3.79 -28.08 -19.46
C SER A 10 -2.27 -28.21 -19.66
N ASP A 11 -1.61 -27.26 -20.32
CA ASP A 11 -0.19 -27.35 -20.67
C ASP A 11 0.59 -26.15 -20.13
N GLU A 12 1.58 -26.40 -19.26
CA GLU A 12 2.43 -25.35 -18.66
C GLU A 12 3.27 -24.58 -19.69
N ALA A 13 3.70 -25.25 -20.76
CA ALA A 13 4.45 -24.62 -21.84
C ALA A 13 3.59 -23.57 -22.59
N TYR A 14 2.31 -23.85 -22.82
CA TYR A 14 1.37 -22.89 -23.40
C TYR A 14 1.09 -21.69 -22.47
N LYS A 15 0.97 -21.94 -21.18
CA LYS A 15 0.79 -20.86 -20.19
C LYS A 15 1.97 -19.89 -20.20
N GLU A 16 3.15 -20.45 -20.26
CA GLU A 16 4.38 -19.66 -20.33
C GLU A 16 4.46 -18.85 -21.61
N GLN A 17 4.23 -19.47 -22.77
CA GLN A 17 4.25 -18.78 -24.05
C GLN A 17 3.21 -17.64 -24.08
N PHE A 18 2.03 -17.91 -23.55
CA PHE A 18 0.98 -16.89 -23.44
C PHE A 18 1.39 -15.68 -22.59
N ILE A 19 2.09 -15.91 -21.48
CA ILE A 19 2.64 -14.84 -20.64
C ILE A 19 3.73 -14.06 -21.40
N GLN A 20 4.60 -14.74 -22.14
CA GLN A 20 5.64 -14.09 -22.96
C GLN A 20 5.02 -13.26 -24.09
N ASP A 21 4.02 -13.78 -24.77
CA ASP A 21 3.27 -13.08 -25.83
C ASP A 21 2.55 -11.85 -25.25
N TYR A 22 1.97 -11.97 -24.07
CA TYR A 22 1.40 -10.82 -23.36
C TYR A 22 2.44 -9.76 -23.03
N LEU A 23 3.58 -10.14 -22.47
CA LEU A 23 4.67 -9.20 -22.14
C LEU A 23 5.16 -8.45 -23.39
N PHE A 24 5.35 -9.17 -24.49
CA PHE A 24 5.73 -8.59 -25.75
C PHE A 24 4.68 -7.60 -26.27
N ALA A 25 3.42 -8.01 -26.35
CA ALA A 25 2.33 -7.17 -26.84
C ALA A 25 2.12 -5.93 -25.96
N SER A 26 2.15 -6.11 -24.63
CA SER A 26 2.04 -5.04 -23.64
C SER A 26 3.19 -4.07 -23.76
N GLY A 27 4.43 -4.56 -23.85
CA GLY A 27 5.63 -3.73 -24.03
C GLY A 27 5.61 -2.90 -25.33
N VAL A 28 5.14 -3.48 -26.44
CA VAL A 28 4.95 -2.76 -27.72
C VAL A 28 3.90 -1.65 -27.55
N ALA A 29 2.78 -1.93 -26.88
CA ALA A 29 1.72 -0.96 -26.64
C ALA A 29 2.22 0.20 -25.76
N ASP A 30 2.96 -0.08 -24.69
CA ASP A 30 3.55 0.91 -23.80
C ASP A 30 4.60 1.78 -24.52
N GLY A 31 5.44 1.18 -25.36
CA GLY A 31 6.41 1.90 -26.19
C GLY A 31 5.72 2.83 -27.18
N ALA A 32 4.69 2.36 -27.85
CA ALA A 32 3.89 3.16 -28.79
C ALA A 32 3.16 4.31 -28.06
N LEU A 33 2.62 4.06 -26.87
CA LEU A 33 1.92 5.06 -26.06
C LEU A 33 2.87 6.19 -25.61
N LYS A 34 4.10 5.84 -25.22
CA LYS A 34 5.16 6.82 -24.87
C LYS A 34 5.60 7.65 -26.07
N ALA A 35 5.65 7.05 -27.27
CA ALA A 35 6.05 7.73 -28.49
C ALA A 35 4.94 8.57 -29.13
N ALA A 36 3.68 8.33 -28.80
CA ALA A 36 2.54 9.04 -29.37
C ALA A 36 2.51 10.50 -28.96
N THR A 37 2.39 11.39 -29.97
CA THR A 37 2.30 12.84 -29.78
C THR A 37 0.88 13.39 -29.90
N LYS A 38 0.01 12.68 -30.66
CA LYS A 38 -1.37 13.10 -30.89
C LYS A 38 -2.31 12.50 -29.85
N GLU A 39 -3.20 13.30 -29.28
CA GLU A 39 -4.14 12.87 -28.25
C GLU A 39 -5.09 11.72 -28.72
N ASN A 40 -5.50 11.74 -30.00
CA ASN A 40 -6.34 10.67 -30.54
C ASN A 40 -5.61 9.33 -30.60
N ASP A 41 -4.33 9.35 -30.99
CA ASP A 41 -3.48 8.15 -31.04
C ASP A 41 -3.23 7.61 -29.63
N LYS A 42 -2.99 8.48 -28.65
CA LYS A 42 -2.88 8.09 -27.23
C LYS A 42 -4.13 7.40 -26.72
N LYS A 43 -5.32 7.94 -27.05
CA LYS A 43 -6.59 7.31 -26.66
C LYS A 43 -6.74 5.91 -27.25
N LEU A 44 -6.48 5.75 -28.56
CA LEU A 44 -6.58 4.47 -29.23
C LEU A 44 -5.58 3.45 -28.69
N LEU A 45 -4.33 3.87 -28.47
CA LEU A 45 -3.29 3.02 -27.89
C LEU A 45 -3.60 2.62 -26.46
N LYS A 46 -4.18 3.55 -25.67
CA LYS A 46 -4.64 3.22 -24.33
C LYS A 46 -5.74 2.17 -24.34
N VAL A 47 -6.75 2.32 -25.19
CA VAL A 47 -7.82 1.32 -25.34
C VAL A 47 -7.25 -0.04 -25.78
N ALA A 48 -6.29 -0.05 -26.70
CA ALA A 48 -5.62 -1.28 -27.12
C ALA A 48 -4.87 -1.94 -25.96
N LYS A 49 -4.14 -1.16 -25.18
CA LYS A 49 -3.43 -1.66 -23.98
C LYS A 49 -4.41 -2.22 -22.95
N ASP A 50 -5.47 -1.46 -22.62
CA ASP A 50 -6.50 -1.89 -21.67
C ASP A 50 -7.16 -3.22 -22.10
N ASN A 51 -7.38 -3.42 -23.40
CA ASN A 51 -7.91 -4.67 -23.94
C ASN A 51 -6.91 -5.83 -23.84
N ILE A 52 -5.63 -5.59 -24.11
CA ILE A 52 -4.56 -6.60 -23.95
C ILE A 52 -4.49 -7.03 -22.48
N ASP A 53 -4.49 -6.07 -21.55
CA ASP A 53 -4.44 -6.34 -20.11
C ASP A 53 -5.68 -7.09 -19.62
N ALA A 54 -6.87 -6.66 -20.04
CA ALA A 54 -8.12 -7.32 -19.71
C ALA A 54 -8.17 -8.77 -20.24
N PHE A 55 -7.71 -9.01 -21.47
CA PHE A 55 -7.63 -10.34 -22.04
C PHE A 55 -6.69 -11.25 -21.23
N PHE A 56 -5.53 -10.74 -20.84
CA PHE A 56 -4.57 -11.46 -20.02
C PHE A 56 -5.15 -11.82 -18.65
N ILE A 57 -5.73 -10.84 -17.95
CA ILE A 57 -6.34 -11.03 -16.63
C ILE A 57 -7.48 -12.06 -16.69
N ASN A 58 -8.34 -11.98 -17.71
CA ASN A 58 -9.50 -12.85 -17.84
C ASN A 58 -9.18 -14.25 -18.42
N SER A 59 -7.94 -14.49 -18.85
CA SER A 59 -7.51 -15.78 -19.42
C SER A 59 -7.57 -16.94 -18.42
N GLY A 60 -7.50 -16.64 -17.11
CA GLY A 60 -7.33 -17.62 -16.05
C GLY A 60 -5.90 -18.19 -15.95
N VAL A 61 -4.98 -17.72 -16.78
CA VAL A 61 -3.53 -18.04 -16.69
C VAL A 61 -2.83 -17.11 -15.73
N ALA A 62 -3.28 -15.86 -15.61
CA ALA A 62 -2.69 -14.81 -14.81
C ALA A 62 -3.02 -14.95 -13.31
N THR A 63 -2.72 -16.12 -12.72
CA THR A 63 -2.84 -16.35 -11.27
C THR A 63 -1.48 -16.29 -10.60
N CYS A 64 -1.43 -15.88 -9.32
CA CYS A 64 -0.18 -15.79 -8.59
C CYS A 64 0.54 -17.15 -8.50
N ASP A 65 -0.21 -18.24 -8.39
CA ASP A 65 0.38 -19.59 -8.33
C ASP A 65 1.01 -19.98 -9.66
N ASN A 66 0.35 -19.70 -10.79
CA ASN A 66 0.92 -19.97 -12.11
C ASN A 66 2.17 -19.12 -12.36
N LEU A 67 2.13 -17.82 -11.99
CA LEU A 67 3.29 -16.94 -12.13
C LEU A 67 4.44 -17.38 -11.24
N GLN A 68 4.17 -17.80 -10.02
CA GLN A 68 5.17 -18.35 -9.12
C GLN A 68 5.82 -19.60 -9.72
N ALA A 69 5.03 -20.56 -10.20
CA ALA A 69 5.54 -21.81 -10.78
C ALA A 69 6.43 -21.56 -12.01
N ILE A 70 6.01 -20.62 -12.88
CA ILE A 70 6.73 -20.28 -14.12
C ILE A 70 8.00 -19.47 -13.84
N TYR A 71 7.90 -18.46 -12.97
CA TYR A 71 9.00 -17.51 -12.79
C TYR A 71 10.05 -17.97 -11.77
N ALA A 72 9.71 -18.73 -10.73
CA ALA A 72 10.67 -19.11 -9.70
C ALA A 72 11.94 -19.79 -10.27
N PRO A 73 11.85 -20.84 -11.12
CA PRO A 73 13.03 -21.48 -11.69
C PRO A 73 13.79 -20.57 -12.67
N LYS A 74 13.08 -19.64 -13.34
CA LYS A 74 13.66 -18.78 -14.38
C LYS A 74 14.35 -17.55 -13.82
N VAL A 75 13.86 -16.99 -12.73
CA VAL A 75 14.54 -15.89 -12.02
C VAL A 75 15.92 -16.35 -11.59
N GLU A 76 16.03 -17.58 -11.06
CA GLU A 76 17.32 -18.14 -10.66
C GLU A 76 18.31 -18.25 -11.83
N GLN A 77 17.82 -18.67 -13.01
CA GLN A 77 18.62 -18.78 -14.23
C GLN A 77 18.97 -17.43 -14.86
N ASN A 78 18.20 -16.39 -14.56
CA ASN A 78 18.32 -15.05 -15.18
C ASN A 78 18.71 -13.96 -14.17
N LYS A 79 19.36 -14.31 -13.06
CA LYS A 79 19.74 -13.36 -11.98
C LYS A 79 20.57 -12.17 -12.44
N THR A 80 21.25 -12.26 -13.57
CA THR A 80 22.06 -11.17 -14.14
C THR A 80 21.38 -10.45 -15.31
N ASN A 81 20.19 -10.88 -15.72
CA ASN A 81 19.43 -10.27 -16.80
C ASN A 81 18.42 -9.25 -16.23
N LEU A 82 18.87 -8.00 -16.12
CA LEU A 82 18.06 -6.94 -15.50
C LEU A 82 16.72 -6.73 -16.20
N ASP A 83 16.68 -6.77 -17.55
CA ASP A 83 15.45 -6.55 -18.31
C ASP A 83 14.42 -7.66 -18.02
N TYR A 84 14.86 -8.91 -17.96
CA TYR A 84 14.00 -10.02 -17.57
C TYR A 84 13.48 -9.87 -16.14
N LEU A 85 14.35 -9.52 -15.20
CA LEU A 85 13.94 -9.32 -13.80
C LEU A 85 12.91 -8.18 -13.66
N LYS A 86 13.11 -7.07 -14.36
CA LYS A 86 12.16 -5.94 -14.40
C LYS A 86 10.80 -6.36 -14.98
N GLN A 87 10.79 -7.20 -16.03
CA GLN A 87 9.55 -7.75 -16.58
C GLN A 87 8.79 -8.60 -15.55
N VAL A 88 9.48 -9.52 -14.87
CA VAL A 88 8.87 -10.37 -13.82
C VAL A 88 8.27 -9.50 -12.71
N ILE A 89 9.03 -8.53 -12.21
CA ILE A 89 8.58 -7.60 -11.17
C ILE A 89 7.31 -6.86 -11.63
N SER A 90 7.32 -6.29 -12.83
CA SER A 90 6.20 -5.52 -13.39
C SER A 90 4.92 -6.34 -13.50
N VAL A 91 5.00 -7.57 -14.04
CA VAL A 91 3.83 -8.46 -14.18
C VAL A 91 3.27 -8.87 -12.81
N MET A 92 4.15 -9.24 -11.89
CA MET A 92 3.71 -9.66 -10.56
C MET A 92 3.10 -8.50 -9.76
N GLN A 93 3.59 -7.28 -9.93
CA GLN A 93 2.98 -6.07 -9.34
C GLN A 93 1.60 -5.77 -9.95
N MET A 94 1.49 -5.81 -11.29
CA MET A 94 0.24 -5.56 -11.99
C MET A 94 -0.88 -6.50 -11.53
N LEU A 95 -0.55 -7.75 -11.24
CA LEU A 95 -1.49 -8.77 -10.80
C LEU A 95 -1.60 -8.89 -9.26
N ASN A 96 -1.00 -7.96 -8.52
CA ASN A 96 -0.94 -7.98 -7.05
C ASN A 96 -0.34 -9.26 -6.46
N CYS A 97 0.59 -9.91 -7.19
CA CYS A 97 1.29 -11.13 -6.78
C CYS A 97 2.61 -10.83 -6.03
N THR A 98 2.65 -9.75 -5.27
CA THR A 98 3.85 -9.24 -4.60
C THR A 98 4.24 -10.00 -3.32
N GLU A 99 3.50 -11.06 -2.98
CA GLU A 99 3.83 -11.94 -1.84
C GLU A 99 4.51 -13.25 -2.26
N GLN A 100 4.77 -13.42 -3.55
CA GLN A 100 5.37 -14.63 -4.11
C GLN A 100 6.90 -14.61 -4.03
N GLU A 101 7.51 -15.78 -3.81
CA GLU A 101 8.96 -15.92 -3.74
C GLU A 101 9.69 -15.50 -5.03
N ALA A 102 9.06 -15.73 -6.20
CA ALA A 102 9.62 -15.28 -7.49
C ALA A 102 9.71 -13.75 -7.57
N TYR A 103 8.71 -13.04 -7.03
CA TYR A 103 8.75 -11.58 -6.94
C TYR A 103 9.90 -11.10 -6.05
N PHE A 104 10.09 -11.73 -4.89
CA PHE A 104 11.17 -11.38 -3.97
C PHE A 104 12.54 -11.64 -4.56
N ALA A 105 12.73 -12.83 -5.15
CA ALA A 105 14.00 -13.20 -5.79
C ALA A 105 14.34 -12.27 -6.98
N ALA A 106 13.34 -11.93 -7.81
CA ALA A 106 13.52 -10.98 -8.91
C ALA A 106 13.87 -9.59 -8.41
N SER A 107 13.19 -9.12 -7.36
CA SER A 107 13.44 -7.81 -6.76
C SER A 107 14.84 -7.72 -6.14
N GLU A 108 15.26 -8.74 -5.40
CA GLU A 108 16.59 -8.82 -4.78
C GLU A 108 17.69 -8.83 -5.84
N ALA A 109 17.55 -9.67 -6.87
CA ALA A 109 18.53 -9.75 -7.96
C ALA A 109 18.59 -8.45 -8.78
N ALA A 110 17.46 -7.86 -9.12
CA ALA A 110 17.41 -6.59 -9.83
C ALA A 110 17.98 -5.44 -8.99
N HIS A 111 17.68 -5.41 -7.70
CA HIS A 111 18.19 -4.38 -6.78
C HIS A 111 19.72 -4.44 -6.64
N ALA A 112 20.30 -5.64 -6.66
CA ALA A 112 21.74 -5.82 -6.61
C ALA A 112 22.47 -5.29 -7.89
N ILE A 113 21.76 -5.28 -9.03
CA ILE A 113 22.31 -4.77 -10.31
C ILE A 113 22.07 -3.26 -10.42
N GLU A 114 20.82 -2.83 -10.21
CA GLU A 114 20.39 -1.44 -10.35
C GLU A 114 19.33 -1.14 -9.28
N PRO A 115 19.71 -0.50 -8.16
CA PRO A 115 18.77 -0.11 -7.13
C PRO A 115 17.74 0.89 -7.64
N THR A 116 16.47 0.53 -7.58
CA THR A 116 15.32 1.40 -7.88
C THR A 116 14.33 1.39 -6.73
N ALA A 117 13.40 2.35 -6.69
CA ALA A 117 12.35 2.38 -5.70
C ALA A 117 11.50 1.10 -5.72
N GLU A 118 11.17 0.61 -6.91
CA GLU A 118 10.36 -0.60 -7.10
C GLU A 118 11.07 -1.86 -6.59
N THR A 119 12.37 -2.02 -6.90
CA THR A 119 13.15 -3.16 -6.42
C THR A 119 13.36 -3.10 -4.91
N ALA A 120 13.54 -1.90 -4.35
CA ALA A 120 13.62 -1.71 -2.90
C ALA A 120 12.32 -2.09 -2.19
N VAL A 121 11.15 -1.72 -2.73
CA VAL A 121 9.84 -2.14 -2.21
C VAL A 121 9.72 -3.67 -2.19
N GLY A 122 10.14 -4.36 -3.26
CA GLY A 122 10.13 -5.82 -3.31
C GLY A 122 11.01 -6.46 -2.24
N CYS A 123 12.22 -5.94 -2.04
CA CYS A 123 13.10 -6.36 -0.96
C CYS A 123 12.46 -6.08 0.42
N GLY A 124 11.83 -4.92 0.60
CA GLY A 124 11.12 -4.58 1.84
C GLY A 124 10.03 -5.60 2.19
N TYR A 125 9.19 -5.98 1.24
CA TYR A 125 8.18 -7.03 1.44
C TYR A 125 8.78 -8.40 1.73
N MET A 126 9.88 -8.76 1.05
CA MET A 126 10.61 -9.99 1.33
C MET A 126 11.05 -10.06 2.81
N TYR A 127 11.68 -8.99 3.31
CA TYR A 127 12.15 -8.95 4.69
C TYR A 127 11.00 -8.87 5.71
N TYR A 128 9.87 -8.21 5.35
CA TYR A 128 8.65 -8.27 6.14
C TYR A 128 8.17 -9.72 6.33
N LYS A 129 8.12 -10.50 5.24
CA LYS A 129 7.71 -11.91 5.27
C LYS A 129 8.69 -12.77 6.05
N LYS A 130 9.99 -12.49 5.97
CA LYS A 130 11.03 -13.14 6.78
C LYS A 130 11.01 -12.73 8.26
N GLY A 131 10.24 -11.70 8.62
CA GLY A 131 10.16 -11.20 9.99
C GLY A 131 11.30 -10.26 10.40
N ASP A 132 12.21 -9.92 9.49
CA ASP A 132 13.31 -8.97 9.70
C ASP A 132 12.81 -7.53 9.48
N MET A 133 12.25 -6.96 10.55
CA MET A 133 11.62 -5.64 10.48
C MET A 133 12.61 -4.49 10.27
N ASP A 134 13.83 -4.62 10.74
CA ASP A 134 14.84 -3.57 10.57
C ASP A 134 15.21 -3.45 9.08
N LYS A 135 15.53 -4.55 8.43
CA LYS A 135 15.78 -4.56 6.99
C LYS A 135 14.55 -4.19 6.16
N CYS A 136 13.36 -4.61 6.59
CA CYS A 136 12.12 -4.21 5.93
C CYS A 136 12.00 -2.69 5.88
N ILE A 137 12.20 -2.01 7.01
CA ILE A 137 12.13 -0.55 7.11
C ILE A 137 13.24 0.11 6.30
N ASP A 138 14.48 -0.39 6.39
CA ASP A 138 15.62 0.13 5.64
C ASP A 138 15.37 0.12 4.12
N TYR A 139 14.78 -0.96 3.59
CA TYR A 139 14.45 -1.04 2.17
C TYR A 139 13.28 -0.13 1.78
N PHE A 140 12.26 0.02 2.63
CA PHE A 140 11.20 1.00 2.37
C PHE A 140 11.72 2.44 2.42
N ASP A 141 12.67 2.76 3.32
CA ASP A 141 13.32 4.07 3.32
C ASP A 141 14.16 4.31 2.07
N GLN A 142 14.86 3.28 1.57
CA GLN A 142 15.54 3.35 0.28
C GLN A 142 14.53 3.62 -0.85
N ALA A 143 13.39 2.93 -0.86
CA ALA A 143 12.34 3.15 -1.85
C ALA A 143 11.84 4.60 -1.84
N ILE A 144 11.55 5.15 -0.65
CA ILE A 144 11.11 6.54 -0.50
C ILE A 144 12.18 7.53 -0.97
N ASN A 145 13.46 7.23 -0.75
CA ASN A 145 14.57 8.11 -1.13
C ASN A 145 14.87 8.04 -2.64
N LEU A 146 14.76 6.86 -3.25
CA LEU A 146 15.03 6.64 -4.68
C LEU A 146 13.89 7.13 -5.57
N GLU A 147 12.66 7.14 -5.08
CA GLU A 147 11.50 7.59 -5.86
C GLU A 147 11.58 9.11 -6.14
N GLN A 148 11.07 9.53 -7.29
CA GLN A 148 10.98 10.95 -7.66
C GLN A 148 9.54 11.48 -7.56
N ASP A 149 8.56 10.61 -7.78
CA ASP A 149 7.15 10.96 -7.71
C ASP A 149 6.70 11.09 -6.26
N GLN A 150 6.20 12.27 -5.89
CA GLN A 150 5.76 12.58 -4.53
C GLN A 150 4.59 11.69 -4.07
N LEU A 151 3.67 11.34 -4.97
CA LEU A 151 2.51 10.50 -4.64
C LEU A 151 2.95 9.06 -4.39
N LYS A 152 3.92 8.56 -5.15
CA LYS A 152 4.53 7.24 -4.91
C LYS A 152 5.34 7.23 -3.60
N LYS A 153 6.09 8.29 -3.30
CA LYS A 153 6.76 8.43 -1.99
C LYS A 153 5.77 8.37 -0.84
N ALA A 154 4.63 9.07 -0.97
CA ALA A 154 3.57 9.06 0.02
C ALA A 154 2.98 7.66 0.21
N ASP A 155 2.75 6.92 -0.90
CA ASP A 155 2.26 5.56 -0.86
C ASP A 155 3.24 4.61 -0.16
N TYR A 156 4.55 4.71 -0.45
CA TYR A 156 5.56 3.90 0.24
C TYR A 156 5.62 4.21 1.74
N ALA A 157 5.55 5.48 2.12
CA ALA A 157 5.49 5.88 3.52
C ALA A 157 4.22 5.35 4.22
N TYR A 158 3.06 5.41 3.56
CA TYR A 158 1.82 4.83 4.06
C TYR A 158 1.91 3.30 4.23
N LYS A 159 2.47 2.59 3.25
CA LYS A 159 2.68 1.13 3.33
C LYS A 159 3.60 0.77 4.50
N THR A 160 4.68 1.52 4.69
CA THR A 160 5.58 1.34 5.85
C THR A 160 4.84 1.56 7.17
N ALA A 161 4.00 2.60 7.25
CA ALA A 161 3.17 2.85 8.43
C ALA A 161 2.21 1.68 8.72
N ALA A 162 1.55 1.14 7.69
CA ALA A 162 0.62 0.01 7.83
C ALA A 162 1.34 -1.27 8.29
N ILE A 163 2.52 -1.55 7.75
CA ILE A 163 3.38 -2.66 8.18
C ILE A 163 3.76 -2.51 9.66
N LEU A 164 4.26 -1.34 10.05
CA LEU A 164 4.63 -1.06 11.43
C LEU A 164 3.46 -1.15 12.40
N PHE A 165 2.27 -0.70 11.98
CA PHE A 165 1.04 -0.83 12.75
C PHE A 165 0.67 -2.30 12.96
N SER A 166 0.74 -3.14 11.93
CA SER A 166 0.49 -4.58 12.04
C SER A 166 1.42 -5.28 13.05
N LYS A 167 2.62 -4.74 13.24
CA LYS A 167 3.61 -5.21 14.21
C LYS A 167 3.55 -4.47 15.55
N LYS A 168 2.51 -3.66 15.79
CA LYS A 168 2.28 -2.88 17.03
C LYS A 168 3.41 -1.86 17.36
N GLN A 169 4.19 -1.46 16.38
CA GLN A 169 5.22 -0.41 16.51
C GLN A 169 4.59 0.97 16.32
N LEU A 170 3.63 1.33 17.20
CA LEU A 170 2.69 2.44 17.01
C LEU A 170 3.39 3.81 16.84
N SER A 171 4.41 4.10 17.64
CA SER A 171 5.18 5.36 17.56
C SER A 171 5.85 5.54 16.19
N LYS A 172 6.54 4.51 15.69
CA LYS A 172 7.18 4.53 14.37
C LYS A 172 6.13 4.56 13.27
N ALA A 173 5.05 3.77 13.39
CA ALA A 173 3.94 3.75 12.44
C ALA A 173 3.33 5.15 12.27
N LYS A 174 3.09 5.87 13.36
CA LYS A 174 2.60 7.25 13.33
C LYS A 174 3.56 8.18 12.59
N GLN A 175 4.87 8.08 12.81
CA GLN A 175 5.86 8.91 12.11
C GLN A 175 5.79 8.71 10.58
N TYR A 176 5.69 7.47 10.11
CA TYR A 176 5.57 7.19 8.69
C TYR A 176 4.20 7.61 8.12
N ALA A 177 3.11 7.48 8.88
CA ALA A 177 1.81 8.00 8.46
C ALA A 177 1.83 9.53 8.33
N LEU A 178 2.49 10.25 9.25
CA LEU A 178 2.68 11.70 9.15
C LEU A 178 3.60 12.08 7.98
N LYS A 179 4.63 11.28 7.69
CA LYS A 179 5.47 11.44 6.49
C LYS A 179 4.62 11.29 5.22
N ALA A 180 3.73 10.30 5.15
CA ALA A 180 2.80 10.14 4.03
C ALA A 180 1.89 11.37 3.87
N ILE A 181 1.32 11.90 4.95
CA ILE A 181 0.51 13.12 4.94
C ILE A 181 1.30 14.34 4.46
N SER A 182 2.57 14.48 4.86
CA SER A 182 3.41 15.60 4.42
C SER A 182 3.74 15.56 2.93
N LEU A 183 3.77 14.37 2.34
CA LEU A 183 4.03 14.15 0.91
C LEU A 183 2.75 14.26 0.07
N ASP A 184 1.61 13.82 0.61
CA ASP A 184 0.29 13.92 -0.02
C ASP A 184 -0.78 14.25 1.02
N GLY A 185 -1.02 15.55 1.20
CA GLY A 185 -2.00 16.06 2.17
C GLY A 185 -3.47 15.80 1.79
N ASN A 186 -3.74 15.38 0.54
CA ASN A 186 -5.08 15.12 0.04
C ASN A 186 -5.51 13.66 0.19
N ASN A 187 -4.64 12.79 0.68
CA ASN A 187 -4.94 11.39 0.91
C ASN A 187 -5.50 11.18 2.32
N GLY A 188 -6.75 10.71 2.41
CA GLY A 188 -7.43 10.46 3.68
C GLY A 188 -6.97 9.17 4.40
N LYS A 189 -6.40 8.20 3.67
CA LYS A 189 -6.03 6.89 4.23
C LYS A 189 -5.01 6.96 5.40
N PRO A 190 -3.93 7.78 5.34
CA PRO A 190 -3.02 7.92 6.46
C PRO A 190 -3.66 8.48 7.73
N TYR A 191 -4.66 9.37 7.59
CA TYR A 191 -5.41 9.88 8.75
C TYR A 191 -6.29 8.80 9.38
N ILE A 192 -6.97 7.97 8.57
CA ILE A 192 -7.72 6.80 9.05
C ILE A 192 -6.78 5.82 9.77
N LEU A 193 -5.61 5.57 9.21
CA LEU A 193 -4.60 4.69 9.82
C LEU A 193 -4.18 5.21 11.19
N ILE A 194 -3.92 6.52 11.34
CA ILE A 194 -3.58 7.16 12.63
C ILE A 194 -4.76 7.01 13.61
N ALA A 195 -6.00 7.23 13.16
CA ALA A 195 -7.19 7.05 13.98
C ALA A 195 -7.28 5.61 14.53
N ASN A 196 -7.06 4.61 13.66
CA ASN A 196 -7.06 3.20 14.05
C ASN A 196 -5.91 2.85 15.01
N MET A 197 -4.73 3.45 14.83
CA MET A 197 -3.62 3.31 15.80
C MET A 197 -4.01 3.83 17.18
N TYR A 198 -4.62 5.02 17.27
CA TYR A 198 -5.06 5.60 18.54
C TYR A 198 -6.13 4.75 19.20
N ALA A 199 -7.12 4.30 18.43
CA ALA A 199 -8.19 3.44 18.92
C ALA A 199 -7.68 2.06 19.41
N SER A 200 -6.59 1.55 18.83
CA SER A 200 -5.99 0.26 19.20
C SER A 200 -5.22 0.31 20.53
N SER A 201 -4.85 1.49 21.01
CA SER A 201 -4.09 1.69 22.24
C SER A 201 -4.51 3.01 22.93
N PRO A 202 -5.77 3.09 23.41
CA PRO A 202 -6.33 4.33 23.93
C PRO A 202 -5.86 4.68 25.34
N ASN A 203 -5.26 3.72 26.06
CA ASN A 203 -4.93 3.85 27.46
C ASN A 203 -3.54 4.49 27.63
N TRP A 204 -3.49 5.63 28.29
CA TRP A 204 -2.30 6.41 28.55
C TRP A 204 -2.24 7.01 29.97
N SER A 205 -3.34 6.88 30.72
CA SER A 205 -3.51 7.42 32.06
C SER A 205 -4.09 6.33 32.98
N ASP A 206 -3.89 6.47 34.28
CA ASP A 206 -4.55 5.64 35.30
C ASP A 206 -6.05 5.96 35.40
N GLU A 207 -6.47 7.15 34.94
CA GLU A 207 -7.88 7.59 34.93
C GLU A 207 -8.62 7.09 33.69
N ALA A 208 -9.60 6.20 33.90
CA ALA A 208 -10.35 5.59 32.81
C ALA A 208 -11.11 6.62 31.93
N ALA A 209 -11.60 7.70 32.54
CA ALA A 209 -12.30 8.76 31.80
C ALA A 209 -11.36 9.56 30.90
N LEU A 210 -10.11 9.80 31.33
CA LEU A 210 -9.09 10.42 30.49
C LEU A 210 -8.73 9.52 29.30
N ASN A 211 -8.63 8.21 29.51
CA ASN A 211 -8.39 7.25 28.43
C ASN A 211 -9.47 7.29 27.38
N LYS A 212 -10.75 7.46 27.77
CA LYS A 212 -11.86 7.65 26.82
C LYS A 212 -11.73 8.94 25.99
N CYS A 213 -11.06 9.98 26.49
CA CYS A 213 -10.81 11.20 25.72
C CYS A 213 -9.97 10.96 24.48
N THR A 214 -9.21 9.86 24.40
CA THR A 214 -8.50 9.43 23.18
C THR A 214 -9.43 9.32 21.98
N TYR A 215 -10.69 8.90 22.20
CA TYR A 215 -11.65 8.77 21.12
C TYR A 215 -12.08 10.11 20.49
N PHE A 216 -11.92 11.23 21.17
CA PHE A 216 -12.07 12.55 20.54
C PHE A 216 -10.94 12.79 19.52
N ALA A 217 -9.69 12.47 19.87
CA ALA A 217 -8.58 12.57 18.93
C ALA A 217 -8.72 11.59 17.74
N VAL A 218 -9.26 10.38 17.98
CA VAL A 218 -9.63 9.44 16.89
C VAL A 218 -10.63 10.09 15.94
N ILE A 219 -11.71 10.68 16.46
CA ILE A 219 -12.75 11.33 15.67
C ILE A 219 -12.18 12.55 14.91
N ASP A 220 -11.25 13.32 15.51
CA ASP A 220 -10.58 14.42 14.84
C ASP A 220 -9.83 13.96 13.58
N LYS A 221 -9.08 12.87 13.69
CA LYS A 221 -8.37 12.29 12.54
C LYS A 221 -9.33 11.82 11.45
N LEU A 222 -10.44 11.17 11.81
CA LEU A 222 -11.44 10.70 10.85
C LEU A 222 -12.18 11.88 10.17
N GLN A 223 -12.49 12.93 10.91
CA GLN A 223 -13.06 14.16 10.33
C GLN A 223 -12.08 14.82 9.37
N LYS A 224 -10.78 14.86 9.73
CA LYS A 224 -9.74 15.36 8.83
C LYS A 224 -9.62 14.49 7.59
N ALA A 225 -9.63 13.16 7.72
CA ALA A 225 -9.58 12.23 6.59
C ALA A 225 -10.63 12.56 5.54
N LYS A 226 -11.93 12.61 5.93
CA LYS A 226 -13.01 12.90 4.99
C LYS A 226 -13.03 14.34 4.48
N SER A 227 -12.43 15.29 5.18
CA SER A 227 -12.34 16.67 4.73
C SER A 227 -11.31 16.88 3.62
N VAL A 228 -10.22 16.08 3.61
CA VAL A 228 -9.17 16.17 2.59
C VAL A 228 -9.40 15.21 1.43
N ASP A 229 -10.10 14.09 1.69
CA ASP A 229 -10.34 13.04 0.71
C ASP A 229 -11.81 12.56 0.80
N PRO A 230 -12.69 13.08 -0.07
CA PRO A 230 -14.09 12.66 -0.09
C PRO A 230 -14.27 11.16 -0.41
N SER A 231 -13.32 10.50 -1.05
CA SER A 231 -13.42 9.08 -1.41
C SER A 231 -13.45 8.15 -0.19
N VAL A 232 -12.91 8.59 0.94
CA VAL A 232 -12.91 7.84 2.21
C VAL A 232 -14.03 8.27 3.17
N ALA A 233 -14.93 9.15 2.74
CA ALA A 233 -15.94 9.74 3.62
C ALA A 233 -16.91 8.72 4.22
N GLU A 234 -17.32 7.71 3.46
CA GLU A 234 -18.20 6.65 3.94
C GLU A 234 -17.54 5.81 5.06
N GLU A 235 -16.30 5.36 4.82
CA GLU A 235 -15.51 4.64 5.82
C GLU A 235 -15.29 5.49 7.08
N ALA A 236 -14.87 6.74 6.91
CA ALA A 236 -14.63 7.65 8.02
C ALA A 236 -15.90 7.89 8.84
N ASN A 237 -17.07 8.08 8.22
CA ASN A 237 -18.35 8.28 8.92
C ASN A 237 -18.76 7.03 9.72
N LYS A 238 -18.58 5.83 9.16
CA LYS A 238 -18.83 4.57 9.85
C LYS A 238 -17.95 4.44 11.10
N LEU A 239 -16.66 4.73 10.98
CA LEU A 239 -15.71 4.69 12.09
C LEU A 239 -16.03 5.76 13.14
N ILE A 240 -16.40 7.00 12.73
CA ILE A 240 -16.84 8.06 13.67
C ILE A 240 -18.03 7.59 14.49
N SER A 241 -19.04 7.00 13.85
CA SER A 241 -20.23 6.48 14.57
C SER A 241 -19.84 5.40 15.57
N THR A 242 -18.92 4.51 15.20
CA THR A 242 -18.41 3.45 16.08
C THR A 242 -17.67 4.04 17.29
N TYR A 243 -16.73 4.95 17.06
CA TYR A 243 -15.89 5.49 18.13
C TYR A 243 -16.56 6.54 19.00
N ALA A 244 -17.62 7.21 18.51
CA ALA A 244 -18.40 8.15 19.31
C ALA A 244 -19.05 7.47 20.55
N ALA A 245 -19.40 6.20 20.44
CA ALA A 245 -19.94 5.43 21.55
C ALA A 245 -18.92 5.17 22.69
N HIS A 246 -17.63 5.36 22.42
CA HIS A 246 -16.54 5.14 23.37
C HIS A 246 -16.03 6.42 24.03
N THR A 247 -16.52 7.60 23.62
CA THR A 247 -16.16 8.87 24.25
C THR A 247 -16.67 8.94 25.70
N PRO A 248 -16.04 9.73 26.59
CA PRO A 248 -16.50 9.88 27.96
C PRO A 248 -17.90 10.51 27.99
N LYS A 249 -18.71 10.12 28.97
CA LYS A 249 -20.02 10.72 29.26
C LYS A 249 -19.83 11.97 30.14
N ASP A 250 -20.83 12.83 30.18
CA ASP A 250 -20.81 14.05 31.00
C ASP A 250 -20.49 13.76 32.48
N ALA A 251 -21.01 12.65 33.04
CA ALA A 251 -20.70 12.23 34.39
C ALA A 251 -19.18 11.88 34.57
N ASP A 252 -18.59 11.20 33.62
CA ASP A 252 -17.14 10.89 33.63
C ASP A 252 -16.30 12.17 33.61
N LEU A 253 -16.70 13.16 32.80
CA LEU A 253 -16.00 14.45 32.66
C LEU A 253 -16.16 15.32 33.90
N PHE A 254 -17.32 15.29 34.53
CA PHE A 254 -17.59 16.06 35.75
C PHE A 254 -16.62 15.70 36.91
N PHE A 255 -16.35 14.42 37.12
CA PHE A 255 -15.37 13.97 38.10
C PHE A 255 -13.94 14.45 37.84
N LEU A 256 -13.62 14.72 36.59
CA LEU A 256 -12.32 15.25 36.17
C LEU A 256 -12.28 16.79 36.16
N SER A 257 -13.37 17.46 36.54
CA SER A 257 -13.54 18.92 36.40
C SER A 257 -13.37 19.41 34.97
N LEU A 258 -13.72 18.56 33.99
CA LEU A 258 -13.67 18.83 32.56
C LEU A 258 -15.09 19.04 32.02
N LYS A 259 -15.21 19.89 31.02
CA LYS A 259 -16.48 20.17 30.35
C LYS A 259 -16.32 20.28 28.85
N LYS A 260 -17.43 20.25 28.13
CA LYS A 260 -17.48 20.51 26.70
C LYS A 260 -16.80 21.84 26.35
N GLY A 261 -15.93 21.80 25.37
CA GLY A 261 -15.09 22.93 24.92
C GLY A 261 -13.70 22.99 25.55
N ASP A 262 -13.46 22.24 26.61
CA ASP A 262 -12.11 22.15 27.19
C ASP A 262 -11.16 21.35 26.30
N SER A 263 -9.87 21.69 26.37
CA SER A 263 -8.83 20.95 25.67
C SER A 263 -8.22 19.88 26.58
N VAL A 264 -7.97 18.71 26.05
CA VAL A 264 -7.26 17.63 26.73
C VAL A 264 -6.11 17.15 25.87
N THR A 265 -4.91 17.02 26.47
CA THR A 265 -3.74 16.47 25.79
C THR A 265 -3.66 14.98 26.10
N ILE A 266 -3.78 14.16 25.06
CA ILE A 266 -3.64 12.71 25.13
C ILE A 266 -2.15 12.41 25.32
N GLY A 267 -1.82 11.72 26.38
CA GLY A 267 -0.44 11.41 26.75
C GLY A 267 0.18 10.24 25.98
N GLY A 268 1.32 9.79 26.50
CA GLY A 268 2.04 8.64 25.95
C GLY A 268 2.54 8.89 24.51
N TRP A 269 2.51 7.84 23.71
CA TRP A 269 2.98 7.90 22.31
C TRP A 269 2.07 8.71 21.37
N ILE A 270 0.83 8.98 21.80
CA ILE A 270 -0.14 9.76 21.01
C ILE A 270 0.26 11.24 20.99
N GLY A 271 0.45 11.86 22.17
CA GLY A 271 1.01 13.21 22.27
C GLY A 271 0.23 14.28 21.50
N GLU A 272 -1.11 14.18 21.42
CA GLU A 272 -1.96 15.14 20.69
C GLU A 272 -3.00 15.78 21.59
N THR A 273 -3.32 17.04 21.32
CA THR A 273 -4.39 17.76 21.99
C THR A 273 -5.67 17.69 21.17
N THR A 274 -6.78 17.40 21.84
CA THR A 274 -8.14 17.38 21.26
C THR A 274 -9.08 18.22 22.13
N THR A 275 -10.28 18.47 21.61
CA THR A 275 -11.34 19.23 22.31
C THR A 275 -12.48 18.33 22.70
N ILE A 276 -12.95 18.44 23.92
CA ILE A 276 -14.12 17.71 24.45
C ILE A 276 -15.39 18.24 23.78
N ARG A 277 -16.24 17.32 23.31
CA ARG A 277 -17.48 17.64 22.56
C ARG A 277 -18.73 17.21 23.25
#